data_e8de340773da017a1160a1488ed73729
#
_entry.id   e8de340773da017a1160a1488ed73729
#
_cell.length_a   1.000
_cell.length_b   1.000
_cell.length_c   1.000
_cell.angle_alpha   90.00
_cell.angle_beta   90.00
_cell.angle_gamma   90.00
#
_symmetry.space_group_name_H-M   'P 1'
#
loop_
_entity.id
_entity.type
_entity.pdbx_description
1 polymer ?
#
loop_
_entity_poly.entity_id
_entity_poly.type
_entity_poly.pdbx_seq_one_letter_code
_entity_poly.pdbx_strand_id
1 'polypeptide(L)'
;MTHAATAPPEPAPTPAGLDAGFERAARAAGGPVDLRLAVAGSAVRVRFAGTTAADALGRAFAHLVTARDDAPALTLHVWDSVERPAFAAGRPSEAETPTTGAGPSYFYDELEFRALHQPASDVLSVLSADGAAGWFWMPDATRLPYWEYSAPFRHLLSWCLDAQGCRQVHGGAVGTKDGGALIVGPGGSGKSTTALASLLDERLRYAGDDYVAVGGEREPFVHSLYCAAKVHHDDVHRLPHLEAALADGDRADEKAVLYVATAFPGRSIAGFPLRAIVLPRVTDRRTARIVPASHAAALAALAPSTIFQLHPPAREALARMADLVRTLPSFVLELGADVETIPAELVRLLERLD
;
A
#
# COMPACT_ATOMS: atom_id res chain seq x y z
N MET A 1 30.05 35.66 23.23
CA MET A 1 29.61 34.50 22.44
C MET A 1 29.19 33.42 23.43
N THR A 2 27.88 33.40 23.78
CA THR A 2 27.27 32.43 24.69
C THR A 2 26.92 31.18 23.89
N HIS A 3 27.63 30.08 24.16
CA HIS A 3 27.22 28.76 23.69
C HIS A 3 25.84 28.46 24.23
N ALA A 4 24.82 28.37 23.32
CA ALA A 4 23.56 27.78 23.65
C ALA A 4 23.82 26.32 24.03
N ALA A 5 23.51 25.92 25.25
CA ALA A 5 23.53 24.54 25.69
C ALA A 5 22.51 23.79 24.87
N THR A 6 22.96 22.88 24.02
CA THR A 6 22.10 21.90 23.34
C THR A 6 21.39 21.11 24.44
N ALA A 7 20.06 21.11 24.41
CA ALA A 7 19.27 20.25 25.27
C ALA A 7 19.75 18.80 25.14
N PRO A 8 19.79 18.00 26.21
CA PRO A 8 20.16 16.60 26.11
C PRO A 8 19.22 15.89 25.13
N PRO A 9 19.73 14.95 24.32
CA PRO A 9 18.88 14.20 23.42
C PRO A 9 17.79 13.48 24.24
N GLU A 10 16.54 13.59 23.78
CA GLU A 10 15.44 12.85 24.37
C GLU A 10 15.71 11.33 24.27
N PRO A 11 15.33 10.51 25.26
CA PRO A 11 15.61 9.08 25.25
C PRO A 11 14.92 8.38 24.07
N ALA A 12 15.59 7.38 23.47
CA ALA A 12 15.03 6.58 22.39
C ALA A 12 13.70 5.94 22.80
N PRO A 13 12.69 5.77 21.89
CA PRO A 13 11.47 5.09 22.23
C PRO A 13 11.83 3.66 22.64
N THR A 14 11.36 3.25 23.80
CA THR A 14 11.39 1.85 24.19
C THR A 14 10.04 1.23 23.84
N PRO A 15 9.95 -0.05 23.48
CA PRO A 15 8.68 -0.74 23.30
C PRO A 15 7.71 -0.49 24.47
N ALA A 16 8.20 -0.51 25.71
CA ALA A 16 7.41 -0.21 26.89
C ALA A 16 6.84 1.23 26.92
N GLY A 17 7.60 2.21 26.40
CA GLY A 17 7.14 3.60 26.29
C GLY A 17 6.06 3.77 25.22
N LEU A 18 6.18 3.06 24.11
CA LEU A 18 5.20 3.04 23.02
C LEU A 18 3.90 2.35 23.49
N ASP A 19 4.01 1.21 24.17
CA ASP A 19 2.86 0.52 24.77
C ASP A 19 2.13 1.41 25.77
N ALA A 20 2.87 2.09 26.66
CA ALA A 20 2.28 3.02 27.62
C ALA A 20 1.57 4.20 26.92
N GLY A 21 2.10 4.70 25.81
CA GLY A 21 1.47 5.72 24.96
C GLY A 21 0.14 5.24 24.39
N PHE A 22 0.16 4.09 23.74
CA PHE A 22 -1.05 3.46 23.21
C PHE A 22 -2.11 3.20 24.28
N GLU A 23 -1.73 2.60 25.41
CA GLU A 23 -2.66 2.28 26.49
C GLU A 23 -3.28 3.53 27.16
N ARG A 24 -2.54 4.65 27.23
CA ARG A 24 -3.10 5.95 27.68
C ARG A 24 -4.15 6.45 26.68
N ALA A 25 -3.83 6.46 25.39
CA ALA A 25 -4.73 6.89 24.33
C ALA A 25 -5.99 6.01 24.29
N ALA A 26 -5.84 4.69 24.35
CA ALA A 26 -6.95 3.74 24.35
C ALA A 26 -7.89 3.97 25.55
N ARG A 27 -7.34 4.16 26.75
CA ARG A 27 -8.18 4.49 27.93
C ARG A 27 -8.93 5.80 27.76
N ALA A 28 -8.29 6.83 27.22
CA ALA A 28 -8.92 8.13 26.99
C ALA A 28 -10.05 8.05 25.95
N ALA A 29 -9.94 7.14 24.98
CA ALA A 29 -10.93 6.92 23.92
C ALA A 29 -12.04 5.90 24.29
N GLY A 30 -12.08 5.40 25.53
CA GLY A 30 -13.09 4.45 25.99
C GLY A 30 -12.76 2.97 25.74
N GLY A 31 -11.57 2.66 25.31
CA GLY A 31 -11.04 1.32 25.07
C GLY A 31 -10.53 1.09 23.64
N PRO A 32 -9.76 0.03 23.42
CA PRO A 32 -9.25 -0.29 22.09
C PRO A 32 -10.35 -0.91 21.21
N VAL A 33 -10.23 -0.66 19.89
CA VAL A 33 -11.00 -1.32 18.84
C VAL A 33 -10.06 -2.25 18.08
N ASP A 34 -10.39 -3.53 18.02
CA ASP A 34 -9.56 -4.54 17.36
C ASP A 34 -10.10 -4.88 15.97
N LEU A 35 -9.20 -4.94 14.99
CA LEU A 35 -9.46 -5.43 13.65
C LEU A 35 -8.55 -6.62 13.36
N ARG A 36 -9.13 -7.75 12.96
CA ARG A 36 -8.38 -8.94 12.54
C ARG A 36 -8.35 -9.04 11.03
N LEU A 37 -7.16 -9.20 10.48
CA LEU A 37 -6.90 -9.22 9.06
C LEU A 37 -6.17 -10.49 8.65
N ALA A 38 -6.44 -10.97 7.43
CA ALA A 38 -5.63 -11.96 6.74
C ALA A 38 -4.82 -11.26 5.64
N VAL A 39 -3.55 -10.94 5.91
CA VAL A 39 -2.66 -10.23 4.99
C VAL A 39 -1.62 -11.20 4.44
N ALA A 40 -1.62 -11.44 3.13
CA ALA A 40 -0.69 -12.38 2.47
C ALA A 40 -0.59 -13.76 3.18
N GLY A 41 -1.73 -14.28 3.66
CA GLY A 41 -1.81 -15.55 4.37
C GLY A 41 -1.48 -15.50 5.85
N SER A 42 -1.00 -14.37 6.37
CA SER A 42 -0.66 -14.19 7.79
C SER A 42 -1.78 -13.50 8.56
N ALA A 43 -2.00 -13.91 9.81
CA ALA A 43 -2.92 -13.25 10.72
C ALA A 43 -2.27 -11.96 11.25
N VAL A 44 -2.94 -10.83 11.06
CA VAL A 44 -2.52 -9.53 11.59
C VAL A 44 -3.63 -8.99 12.47
N ARG A 45 -3.29 -8.57 13.67
CA ARG A 45 -4.21 -7.87 14.59
C ARG A 45 -3.86 -6.40 14.63
N VAL A 46 -4.83 -5.54 14.31
CA VAL A 46 -4.68 -4.09 14.44
C VAL A 46 -5.52 -3.63 15.63
N ARG A 47 -4.88 -3.04 16.62
CA ARG A 47 -5.51 -2.48 17.83
C ARG A 47 -5.50 -0.97 17.72
N PHE A 48 -6.64 -0.37 17.55
CA PHE A 48 -6.80 1.09 17.48
C PHE A 48 -7.16 1.64 18.87
N ALA A 49 -6.58 2.77 19.24
CA ALA A 49 -6.98 3.51 20.42
C ALA A 49 -8.28 4.31 20.12
N GLY A 50 -9.42 3.60 20.11
CA GLY A 50 -10.74 4.18 19.86
C GLY A 50 -11.21 4.05 18.40
N THR A 51 -12.44 4.52 18.16
CA THR A 51 -13.16 4.38 16.90
C THR A 51 -12.64 5.31 15.80
N THR A 52 -12.23 6.53 16.14
CA THR A 52 -11.79 7.54 15.16
C THR A 52 -10.65 7.04 14.28
N ALA A 53 -9.59 6.50 14.89
CA ALA A 53 -8.48 5.92 14.12
C ALA A 53 -8.89 4.65 13.38
N ALA A 54 -9.79 3.82 13.96
CA ALA A 54 -10.31 2.62 13.30
C ALA A 54 -11.14 2.96 12.06
N ASP A 55 -12.00 3.98 12.14
CA ASP A 55 -12.83 4.43 11.03
C ASP A 55 -11.98 5.08 9.91
N ALA A 56 -10.96 5.86 10.28
CA ALA A 56 -10.07 6.51 9.31
C ALA A 56 -9.20 5.51 8.54
N LEU A 57 -8.61 4.52 9.21
CA LEU A 57 -7.58 3.65 8.63
C LEU A 57 -8.07 2.23 8.32
N GLY A 58 -9.06 1.73 9.06
CA GLY A 58 -9.57 0.35 8.92
C GLY A 58 -10.28 0.10 7.58
N ARG A 59 -10.89 1.12 6.99
CA ARG A 59 -11.66 1.03 5.71
C ARG A 59 -10.81 0.48 4.57
N ALA A 60 -9.51 0.79 4.53
CA ALA A 60 -8.60 0.32 3.49
C ALA A 60 -8.44 -1.21 3.48
N PHE A 61 -8.74 -1.87 4.60
CA PHE A 61 -8.60 -3.32 4.78
C PHE A 61 -9.92 -4.08 4.74
N ALA A 62 -11.03 -3.46 4.41
CA ALA A 62 -12.37 -4.06 4.53
C ALA A 62 -12.51 -5.45 3.88
N HIS A 63 -11.79 -5.71 2.77
CA HIS A 63 -11.80 -6.99 2.06
C HIS A 63 -10.90 -8.08 2.68
N LEU A 64 -10.06 -7.74 3.65
CA LEU A 64 -9.14 -8.64 4.34
C LEU A 64 -9.58 -8.96 5.77
N VAL A 65 -10.67 -8.35 6.23
CA VAL A 65 -11.23 -8.60 7.56
C VAL A 65 -11.65 -10.07 7.67
N THR A 66 -11.26 -10.70 8.78
CA THR A 66 -11.56 -12.10 9.05
C THR A 66 -12.12 -12.30 10.44
N ALA A 67 -13.03 -13.27 10.58
CA ALA A 67 -13.54 -13.73 11.86
C ALA A 67 -12.64 -14.83 12.51
N ARG A 68 -11.59 -15.28 11.81
CA ARG A 68 -10.66 -16.29 12.33
C ARG A 68 -9.93 -15.75 13.54
N ASP A 69 -9.73 -16.59 14.53
CA ASP A 69 -9.05 -16.27 15.79
C ASP A 69 -7.66 -16.92 15.85
N ASP A 70 -6.95 -16.91 14.72
CA ASP A 70 -5.58 -17.40 14.64
C ASP A 70 -4.66 -16.49 15.45
N ALA A 71 -3.61 -17.06 16.07
CA ALA A 71 -2.59 -16.26 16.74
C ALA A 71 -1.94 -15.29 15.75
N PRO A 72 -1.93 -13.98 16.03
CA PRO A 72 -1.39 -13.01 15.08
C PRO A 72 0.13 -13.14 14.95
N ALA A 73 0.60 -13.14 13.70
CA ALA A 73 2.02 -13.03 13.39
C ALA A 73 2.54 -11.60 13.63
N LEU A 74 1.64 -10.61 13.56
CA LEU A 74 1.92 -9.20 13.84
C LEU A 74 0.74 -8.58 14.59
N THR A 75 1.04 -7.88 15.70
CA THR A 75 0.07 -7.00 16.36
C THR A 75 0.50 -5.54 16.17
N LEU A 76 -0.37 -4.73 15.57
CA LEU A 76 -0.17 -3.29 15.40
C LEU A 76 -0.95 -2.52 16.46
N HIS A 77 -0.26 -1.62 17.17
CA HIS A 77 -0.85 -0.67 18.10
C HIS A 77 -0.93 0.70 17.43
N VAL A 78 -2.14 1.22 17.24
CA VAL A 78 -2.41 2.42 16.43
C VAL A 78 -3.13 3.46 17.28
N TRP A 79 -2.56 4.65 17.37
CA TRP A 79 -3.20 5.74 18.12
C TRP A 79 -2.87 7.11 17.58
N ASP A 80 -3.71 8.06 17.88
CA ASP A 80 -3.48 9.47 17.69
C ASP A 80 -3.35 10.20 19.03
N SER A 81 -2.50 11.19 19.07
CA SER A 81 -2.36 12.08 20.22
C SER A 81 -1.56 13.32 19.85
N VAL A 82 -1.92 14.46 20.46
CA VAL A 82 -1.16 15.70 20.34
C VAL A 82 0.24 15.55 20.94
N GLU A 83 0.36 14.75 22.01
CA GLU A 83 1.63 14.44 22.63
C GLU A 83 2.35 13.38 21.78
N ARG A 84 3.42 13.81 21.14
CA ARG A 84 4.28 12.92 20.38
C ARG A 84 4.97 11.92 21.33
N PRO A 85 5.02 10.63 21.00
CA PRO A 85 5.83 9.67 21.74
C PRO A 85 7.27 10.17 21.80
N ALA A 86 7.88 10.14 22.97
CA ALA A 86 9.30 10.49 23.12
C ALA A 86 10.11 9.59 22.17
N PHE A 87 10.66 10.19 21.15
CA PHE A 87 11.48 9.53 20.14
C PHE A 87 12.82 10.25 20.10
N ALA A 88 13.72 9.85 20.96
CA ALA A 88 15.12 10.21 20.81
C ALA A 88 15.76 9.13 19.95
N ALA A 89 15.70 9.33 18.71
CA ALA A 89 16.53 8.59 17.81
C ALA A 89 17.97 9.07 17.97
N GLY A 90 18.89 8.12 17.95
CA GLY A 90 20.24 8.36 17.48
C GLY A 90 20.20 9.09 16.12
N ARG A 91 21.30 9.47 15.55
CA ARG A 91 21.30 10.09 14.21
C ARG A 91 20.56 9.17 13.23
N PRO A 92 19.63 9.70 12.40
CA PRO A 92 19.05 8.89 11.32
C PRO A 92 20.19 8.27 10.52
N SER A 93 20.06 7.01 10.17
CA SER A 93 20.93 6.44 9.14
C SER A 93 20.74 7.31 7.90
N GLU A 94 21.81 7.77 7.26
CA GLU A 94 21.83 8.83 6.22
C GLU A 94 20.99 8.53 4.94
N ALA A 95 20.01 7.70 5.03
CA ALA A 95 19.06 7.46 3.96
C ALA A 95 17.92 8.50 4.00
N GLU A 96 18.24 9.77 3.76
CA GLU A 96 17.29 10.69 3.19
C GLU A 96 16.89 10.14 1.80
N THR A 97 15.86 9.33 1.75
CA THR A 97 15.32 8.94 0.45
C THR A 97 14.25 9.95 0.10
N PRO A 98 14.43 10.73 -0.98
CA PRO A 98 13.36 11.58 -1.48
C PRO A 98 12.20 10.67 -1.89
N THR A 99 11.19 10.56 -1.05
CA THR A 99 9.94 9.94 -1.45
C THR A 99 9.25 10.91 -2.40
N THR A 100 8.94 10.46 -3.59
CA THR A 100 8.25 11.24 -4.60
C THR A 100 6.95 11.81 -4.02
N GLY A 101 6.92 13.12 -3.76
CA GLY A 101 5.75 13.88 -3.32
C GLY A 101 5.55 14.05 -1.81
N ALA A 102 6.14 13.23 -0.94
CA ALA A 102 5.88 13.26 0.51
C ALA A 102 7.00 13.88 1.35
N GLY A 103 8.05 14.43 0.71
CA GLY A 103 9.19 15.01 1.45
C GLY A 103 10.16 13.98 2.05
N PRO A 104 11.13 14.44 2.87
CA PRO A 104 12.12 13.59 3.49
C PRO A 104 11.49 12.64 4.51
N SER A 105 12.10 11.47 4.69
CA SER A 105 11.74 10.50 5.72
C SER A 105 12.98 10.14 6.53
N TYR A 106 12.82 9.89 7.85
CA TYR A 106 13.92 9.53 8.75
C TYR A 106 13.77 8.06 9.14
N PHE A 107 14.75 7.26 8.72
CA PHE A 107 14.78 5.83 8.99
C PHE A 107 15.83 5.51 10.07
N TYR A 108 15.46 4.61 10.99
CA TYR A 108 16.29 4.15 12.11
C TYR A 108 16.22 2.62 12.14
N ASP A 109 17.38 1.97 12.20
CA ASP A 109 17.52 0.51 12.32
C ASP A 109 18.43 0.22 13.49
N GLU A 110 17.84 -0.12 14.62
CA GLU A 110 18.50 -0.37 15.89
C GLU A 110 18.38 -1.86 16.27
N LEU A 111 19.11 -2.30 17.30
CA LEU A 111 19.09 -3.71 17.70
C LEU A 111 17.71 -4.21 18.17
N GLU A 112 16.91 -3.33 18.76
CA GLU A 112 15.64 -3.69 19.38
C GLU A 112 14.41 -3.32 18.53
N PHE A 113 14.57 -2.44 17.53
CA PHE A 113 13.47 -1.98 16.69
C PHE A 113 13.96 -1.37 15.38
N ARG A 114 13.04 -1.30 14.44
CA ARG A 114 13.14 -0.51 13.21
C ARG A 114 12.10 0.59 13.23
N ALA A 115 12.46 1.83 12.91
CA ALA A 115 11.52 2.93 12.93
C ALA A 115 11.64 3.83 11.69
N LEU A 116 10.52 4.45 11.33
CA LEU A 116 10.43 5.46 10.28
C LEU A 116 9.56 6.61 10.75
N HIS A 117 10.09 7.82 10.71
CA HIS A 117 9.33 9.04 10.85
C HIS A 117 9.16 9.74 9.51
N GLN A 118 7.94 10.11 9.16
CA GLN A 118 7.56 10.80 7.93
C GLN A 118 7.06 12.20 8.26
N PRO A 119 7.92 13.26 8.18
CA PRO A 119 7.55 14.62 8.61
C PRO A 119 6.38 15.22 7.84
N ALA A 120 6.18 14.85 6.56
CA ALA A 120 5.11 15.41 5.74
C ALA A 120 3.69 15.06 6.25
N SER A 121 3.53 13.91 6.87
CA SER A 121 2.29 13.48 7.53
C SER A 121 2.42 13.44 9.06
N ASP A 122 3.62 13.71 9.58
CA ASP A 122 4.02 13.60 10.99
C ASP A 122 3.66 12.24 11.60
N VAL A 123 3.78 11.15 10.83
CA VAL A 123 3.51 9.80 11.32
C VAL A 123 4.81 9.09 11.73
N LEU A 124 4.72 8.28 12.76
CA LEU A 124 5.79 7.42 13.24
C LEU A 124 5.38 5.96 13.13
N SER A 125 6.19 5.17 12.45
CA SER A 125 6.08 3.72 12.35
C SER A 125 7.23 3.06 13.09
N VAL A 126 6.97 2.11 13.98
CA VAL A 126 7.98 1.35 14.71
C VAL A 126 7.65 -0.14 14.64
N LEU A 127 8.63 -1.00 14.35
CA LEU A 127 8.50 -2.45 14.35
C LEU A 127 9.53 -3.03 15.30
N SER A 128 9.12 -3.96 16.17
CA SER A 128 10.04 -4.72 17.04
C SER A 128 11.01 -5.56 16.22
N ALA A 129 12.17 -5.87 16.77
CA ALA A 129 13.21 -6.64 16.08
C ALA A 129 12.75 -8.05 15.66
N ASP A 130 11.87 -8.67 16.44
CA ASP A 130 11.25 -9.96 16.13
C ASP A 130 10.10 -9.89 15.12
N GLY A 131 9.68 -8.67 14.74
CA GLY A 131 8.59 -8.44 13.80
C GLY A 131 7.19 -8.74 14.34
N ALA A 132 7.04 -9.09 15.62
CA ALA A 132 5.75 -9.51 16.19
C ALA A 132 4.89 -8.34 16.68
N ALA A 133 5.49 -7.21 17.03
CA ALA A 133 4.80 -6.01 17.49
C ALA A 133 5.18 -4.80 16.63
N GLY A 134 4.17 -3.98 16.31
CA GLY A 134 4.35 -2.73 15.60
C GLY A 134 3.54 -1.60 16.25
N TRP A 135 4.05 -0.39 16.12
CA TRP A 135 3.40 0.83 16.63
C TRP A 135 3.30 1.86 15.53
N PHE A 136 2.13 2.45 15.42
CA PHE A 136 1.85 3.53 14.47
C PHE A 136 1.21 4.69 15.20
N TRP A 137 1.94 5.78 15.29
CA TRP A 137 1.46 7.02 15.91
C TRP A 137 1.24 8.11 14.86
N MET A 138 0.22 8.93 15.07
CA MET A 138 -0.10 10.12 14.30
C MET A 138 -0.61 11.24 15.23
N PRO A 139 -0.50 12.52 14.83
CA PRO A 139 -1.01 13.62 15.67
C PRO A 139 -2.53 13.70 15.72
N ASP A 140 -3.22 13.37 14.62
CA ASP A 140 -4.67 13.45 14.47
C ASP A 140 -5.15 12.55 13.32
N ALA A 141 -5.91 11.51 13.63
CA ALA A 141 -6.41 10.56 12.65
C ALA A 141 -7.38 11.17 11.62
N THR A 142 -8.04 12.29 11.97
CA THR A 142 -9.00 12.96 11.09
C THR A 142 -8.34 13.89 10.07
N ARG A 143 -7.05 14.19 10.25
CA ARG A 143 -6.29 15.13 9.42
C ARG A 143 -5.17 14.49 8.63
N LEU A 144 -5.15 13.17 8.56
CA LEU A 144 -4.17 12.45 7.75
C LEU A 144 -4.34 12.79 6.27
N PRO A 145 -3.24 12.94 5.51
CA PRO A 145 -3.31 13.10 4.07
C PRO A 145 -3.76 11.78 3.40
N TYR A 146 -4.36 11.88 2.20
CA TYR A 146 -4.96 10.75 1.49
C TYR A 146 -4.01 9.56 1.28
N TRP A 147 -2.72 9.79 1.18
CA TRP A 147 -1.75 8.71 0.99
C TRP A 147 -1.50 7.87 2.25
N GLU A 148 -1.84 8.38 3.44
CA GLU A 148 -1.77 7.61 4.69
C GLU A 148 -3.04 6.79 4.92
N TYR A 149 -4.24 7.35 4.71
CA TYR A 149 -5.45 6.58 4.94
C TYR A 149 -5.84 5.66 3.76
N SER A 150 -5.28 5.87 2.56
CA SER A 150 -5.46 4.93 1.43
C SER A 150 -4.52 3.74 1.47
N ALA A 151 -3.35 3.87 2.13
CA ALA A 151 -2.38 2.80 2.30
C ALA A 151 -1.78 2.80 3.72
N PRO A 152 -2.62 2.56 4.76
CA PRO A 152 -2.18 2.63 6.14
C PRO A 152 -1.07 1.62 6.45
N PHE A 153 -0.15 2.00 7.34
CA PHE A 153 0.91 1.11 7.84
C PHE A 153 1.81 0.52 6.75
N ARG A 154 1.90 1.14 5.57
CA ARG A 154 2.57 0.54 4.41
C ARG A 154 4.00 0.11 4.69
N HIS A 155 4.76 0.87 5.51
CA HIS A 155 6.13 0.51 5.85
C HIS A 155 6.19 -0.66 6.84
N LEU A 156 5.33 -0.67 7.86
CA LEU A 156 5.20 -1.78 8.80
C LEU A 156 4.84 -3.09 8.10
N LEU A 157 3.83 -3.03 7.21
CA LEU A 157 3.44 -4.18 6.40
C LEU A 157 4.56 -4.61 5.45
N SER A 158 5.27 -3.66 4.80
CA SER A 158 6.40 -3.98 3.94
C SER A 158 7.48 -4.74 4.68
N TRP A 159 7.89 -4.28 5.86
CA TRP A 159 8.92 -4.94 6.66
C TRP A 159 8.51 -6.35 7.12
N CYS A 160 7.25 -6.50 7.52
CA CYS A 160 6.71 -7.80 7.92
C CYS A 160 6.63 -8.77 6.72
N LEU A 161 6.17 -8.29 5.57
CA LEU A 161 6.07 -9.08 4.34
C LEU A 161 7.43 -9.52 3.82
N ASP A 162 8.44 -8.65 3.90
CA ASP A 162 9.81 -8.97 3.50
C ASP A 162 10.37 -10.16 4.29
N ALA A 163 10.12 -10.20 5.61
CA ALA A 163 10.50 -11.32 6.46
C ALA A 163 9.80 -12.64 6.08
N GLN A 164 8.64 -12.57 5.42
CA GLN A 164 7.86 -13.71 4.94
C GLN A 164 8.15 -14.08 3.48
N GLY A 165 9.14 -13.46 2.84
CA GLY A 165 9.48 -13.70 1.44
C GLY A 165 8.54 -13.03 0.43
N CYS A 166 7.58 -12.22 0.89
CA CYS A 166 6.73 -11.40 0.05
C CYS A 166 7.32 -10.00 -0.10
N ARG A 167 7.20 -9.41 -1.28
CA ARG A 167 7.69 -8.06 -1.55
C ARG A 167 6.53 -7.12 -1.88
N GLN A 168 6.44 -6.01 -1.16
CA GLN A 168 5.54 -4.94 -1.55
C GLN A 168 6.03 -4.30 -2.85
N VAL A 169 5.10 -4.07 -3.78
CA VAL A 169 5.32 -3.51 -5.11
C VAL A 169 4.41 -2.31 -5.28
N HIS A 170 4.99 -1.20 -5.80
CA HIS A 170 4.20 -0.06 -6.23
C HIS A 170 3.59 -0.32 -7.61
N GLY A 171 2.37 -0.85 -7.60
CA GLY A 171 1.62 -1.22 -8.78
C GLY A 171 0.21 -1.66 -8.43
N GLY A 172 -0.63 -1.78 -9.42
CA GLY A 172 -1.96 -2.36 -9.29
C GLY A 172 -1.99 -3.85 -9.66
N ALA A 173 -3.10 -4.51 -9.33
CA ALA A 173 -3.34 -5.87 -9.80
C ALA A 173 -4.83 -6.12 -10.01
N VAL A 174 -5.13 -6.75 -11.14
CA VAL A 174 -6.49 -7.17 -11.52
C VAL A 174 -6.44 -8.55 -12.14
N GLY A 175 -7.49 -9.33 -11.90
CA GLY A 175 -7.54 -10.70 -12.40
C GLY A 175 -8.83 -11.41 -12.05
N THR A 176 -8.81 -12.72 -12.14
CA THR A 176 -9.83 -13.64 -11.68
C THR A 176 -9.30 -14.42 -10.48
N LYS A 177 -10.07 -15.38 -9.94
CA LYS A 177 -9.56 -16.31 -8.91
C LYS A 177 -8.47 -17.27 -9.46
N ASP A 178 -8.44 -17.48 -10.77
CA ASP A 178 -7.58 -18.46 -11.45
C ASP A 178 -6.26 -17.82 -11.92
N GLY A 179 -6.25 -16.49 -12.09
CA GLY A 179 -5.02 -15.76 -12.44
C GLY A 179 -5.27 -14.31 -12.78
N GLY A 180 -4.20 -13.53 -12.82
CA GLY A 180 -4.31 -12.11 -13.13
C GLY A 180 -3.00 -11.43 -13.53
N ALA A 181 -3.08 -10.13 -13.71
CA ALA A 181 -1.98 -9.28 -14.17
C ALA A 181 -1.54 -8.29 -13.10
N LEU A 182 -0.22 -8.11 -12.97
CA LEU A 182 0.40 -7.04 -12.23
C LEU A 182 0.53 -5.82 -13.14
N ILE A 183 -0.02 -4.68 -12.74
CA ILE A 183 -0.06 -3.44 -13.51
C ILE A 183 1.03 -2.50 -12.98
N VAL A 184 2.05 -2.23 -13.78
CA VAL A 184 3.22 -1.43 -13.39
C VAL A 184 3.52 -0.32 -14.37
N GLY A 185 4.17 0.74 -13.89
CA GLY A 185 4.55 1.89 -14.73
C GLY A 185 4.80 3.15 -13.91
N PRO A 186 5.36 4.19 -14.52
CA PRO A 186 5.57 5.47 -13.86
C PRO A 186 4.25 6.16 -13.49
N GLY A 187 4.34 7.24 -12.69
CA GLY A 187 3.20 8.13 -12.43
C GLY A 187 2.57 8.61 -13.74
N GLY A 188 1.24 8.67 -13.81
CA GLY A 188 0.51 9.11 -15.01
C GLY A 188 0.45 8.11 -16.18
N SER A 189 1.02 6.89 -16.04
CA SER A 189 0.95 5.89 -17.12
C SER A 189 -0.44 5.28 -17.34
N GLY A 190 -1.38 5.44 -16.41
CA GLY A 190 -2.73 4.89 -16.47
C GLY A 190 -2.94 3.63 -15.62
N LYS A 191 -2.09 3.34 -14.62
CA LYS A 191 -2.26 2.20 -13.69
C LYS A 191 -3.62 2.20 -13.01
N SER A 192 -3.95 3.28 -12.29
CA SER A 192 -5.22 3.40 -11.57
C SER A 192 -6.42 3.37 -12.53
N THR A 193 -6.31 4.05 -13.69
CA THR A 193 -7.33 3.98 -14.73
C THR A 193 -7.58 2.54 -15.19
N THR A 194 -6.51 1.76 -15.43
CA THR A 194 -6.60 0.36 -15.84
C THR A 194 -7.25 -0.50 -14.76
N ALA A 195 -6.79 -0.35 -13.50
CA ALA A 195 -7.31 -1.11 -12.38
C ALA A 195 -8.79 -0.81 -12.12
N LEU A 196 -9.19 0.46 -12.19
CA LEU A 196 -10.57 0.88 -11.95
C LEU A 196 -11.50 0.61 -13.11
N ALA A 197 -11.03 0.71 -14.36
CA ALA A 197 -11.80 0.31 -15.53
C ALA A 197 -12.14 -1.19 -15.51
N SER A 198 -11.30 -2.04 -14.88
CA SER A 198 -11.59 -3.48 -14.72
C SER A 198 -12.89 -3.76 -13.99
N LEU A 199 -13.36 -2.81 -13.16
CA LEU A 199 -14.65 -2.92 -12.45
C LEU A 199 -15.87 -2.87 -13.37
N LEU A 200 -15.72 -2.49 -14.63
CA LEU A 200 -16.78 -2.55 -15.64
C LEU A 200 -17.11 -3.98 -16.10
N ASP A 201 -16.21 -4.95 -15.92
CA ASP A 201 -16.44 -6.35 -16.29
C ASP A 201 -16.53 -7.24 -15.04
N GLU A 202 -17.65 -7.93 -14.87
CA GLU A 202 -17.93 -8.76 -13.69
C GLU A 202 -17.01 -9.97 -13.55
N ARG A 203 -16.30 -10.37 -14.58
CA ARG A 203 -15.32 -11.47 -14.54
C ARG A 203 -14.05 -11.06 -13.81
N LEU A 204 -13.69 -9.77 -13.84
CA LEU A 204 -12.50 -9.25 -13.25
C LEU A 204 -12.70 -8.88 -11.76
N ARG A 205 -11.66 -9.00 -10.98
CA ARG A 205 -11.57 -8.64 -9.57
C ARG A 205 -10.40 -7.69 -9.37
N TYR A 206 -10.57 -6.78 -8.44
CA TYR A 206 -9.59 -5.79 -8.04
C TYR A 206 -8.79 -6.29 -6.83
N ALA A 207 -7.47 -6.36 -6.95
CA ALA A 207 -6.57 -6.66 -5.84
C ALA A 207 -5.80 -5.42 -5.33
N GLY A 208 -5.74 -4.35 -6.12
CA GLY A 208 -5.10 -3.08 -5.73
C GLY A 208 -4.78 -2.21 -6.93
N ASP A 209 -4.47 -0.92 -6.70
CA ASP A 209 -4.03 0.01 -7.75
C ASP A 209 -2.71 0.73 -7.46
N ASP A 210 -2.29 0.76 -6.20
CA ASP A 210 -1.11 1.52 -5.75
C ASP A 210 -0.05 0.64 -5.09
N TYR A 211 -0.47 -0.23 -4.16
CA TYR A 211 0.41 -1.17 -3.48
C TYR A 211 -0.22 -2.57 -3.41
N VAL A 212 0.55 -3.55 -3.82
CA VAL A 212 0.24 -4.97 -3.68
C VAL A 212 1.49 -5.70 -3.16
N ALA A 213 1.35 -6.91 -2.63
CA ALA A 213 2.49 -7.73 -2.30
C ALA A 213 2.64 -8.87 -3.31
N VAL A 214 3.88 -9.15 -3.73
CA VAL A 214 4.20 -10.26 -4.61
C VAL A 214 5.09 -11.25 -3.87
N GLY A 215 4.68 -12.50 -3.86
CA GLY A 215 5.37 -13.62 -3.23
C GLY A 215 5.13 -14.91 -4.02
N GLY A 216 5.29 -16.05 -3.35
CA GLY A 216 5.09 -17.39 -3.93
C GLY A 216 6.42 -18.10 -4.17
N GLU A 217 6.54 -19.31 -3.57
CA GLU A 217 7.78 -20.13 -3.66
C GLU A 217 7.94 -20.81 -5.02
N ARG A 218 6.86 -21.21 -5.67
CA ARG A 218 6.87 -21.98 -6.92
C ARG A 218 6.29 -21.20 -8.08
N GLU A 219 5.21 -20.47 -7.83
CA GLU A 219 4.53 -19.62 -8.81
C GLU A 219 4.36 -18.22 -8.21
N PRO A 220 4.65 -17.16 -8.98
CA PRO A 220 4.39 -15.79 -8.54
C PRO A 220 2.92 -15.62 -8.18
N PHE A 221 2.67 -15.07 -6.99
CA PHE A 221 1.34 -14.81 -6.48
C PHE A 221 1.24 -13.36 -6.02
N VAL A 222 0.17 -12.68 -6.37
CA VAL A 222 -0.11 -11.33 -5.86
C VAL A 222 -1.10 -11.40 -4.70
N HIS A 223 -0.77 -10.69 -3.63
CA HIS A 223 -1.65 -10.48 -2.49
C HIS A 223 -2.12 -9.03 -2.47
N SER A 224 -3.41 -8.85 -2.28
CA SER A 224 -3.99 -7.53 -2.02
C SER A 224 -3.57 -7.04 -0.64
N LEU A 225 -3.27 -5.75 -0.54
CA LEU A 225 -2.98 -5.08 0.72
C LEU A 225 -4.10 -4.10 1.09
N TYR A 226 -4.63 -3.39 0.10
CA TYR A 226 -5.62 -2.33 0.30
C TYR A 226 -6.73 -2.40 -0.75
N CYS A 227 -7.97 -2.17 -0.32
CA CYS A 227 -9.08 -1.97 -1.25
C CYS A 227 -9.27 -0.49 -1.64
N ALA A 228 -8.41 0.40 -1.19
CA ALA A 228 -8.44 1.80 -1.56
C ALA A 228 -7.86 2.01 -2.95
N ALA A 229 -8.51 2.85 -3.73
CA ALA A 229 -8.04 3.34 -5.03
C ALA A 229 -8.00 4.88 -5.01
N LYS A 230 -7.07 5.46 -5.77
CA LYS A 230 -6.87 6.91 -5.84
C LYS A 230 -7.12 7.43 -7.25
N VAL A 231 -8.00 8.43 -7.38
CA VAL A 231 -8.36 9.05 -8.65
C VAL A 231 -8.10 10.54 -8.58
N HIS A 232 -7.36 11.10 -9.54
CA HIS A 232 -7.26 12.55 -9.69
C HIS A 232 -8.65 13.12 -10.03
N HIS A 233 -9.02 14.25 -9.44
CA HIS A 233 -10.30 14.89 -9.71
C HIS A 233 -10.52 15.17 -11.21
N ASP A 234 -9.45 15.56 -11.91
CA ASP A 234 -9.47 15.81 -13.35
C ASP A 234 -9.72 14.55 -14.19
N ASP A 235 -9.46 13.35 -13.64
CA ASP A 235 -9.62 12.08 -14.35
C ASP A 235 -10.95 11.38 -14.06
N VAL A 236 -11.76 11.87 -13.12
CA VAL A 236 -13.05 11.26 -12.74
C VAL A 236 -13.99 11.16 -13.93
N HIS A 237 -14.03 12.18 -14.79
CA HIS A 237 -14.88 12.21 -15.99
C HIS A 237 -14.58 11.07 -16.97
N ARG A 238 -13.39 10.46 -16.91
CA ARG A 238 -12.99 9.29 -17.73
C ARG A 238 -13.51 7.97 -17.17
N LEU A 239 -14.00 7.96 -15.94
CA LEU A 239 -14.46 6.78 -15.20
C LEU A 239 -15.89 7.02 -14.66
N PRO A 240 -16.90 7.26 -15.53
CA PRO A 240 -18.24 7.68 -15.11
C PRO A 240 -18.93 6.67 -14.19
N HIS A 241 -18.56 5.39 -14.27
CA HIS A 241 -19.09 4.34 -13.39
C HIS A 241 -18.65 4.49 -11.91
N LEU A 242 -17.67 5.36 -11.63
CA LEU A 242 -17.20 5.65 -10.26
C LEU A 242 -17.85 6.91 -9.67
N GLU A 243 -18.54 7.71 -10.46
CA GLU A 243 -19.00 9.05 -10.07
C GLU A 243 -19.85 9.02 -8.80
N ALA A 244 -20.83 8.08 -8.73
CA ALA A 244 -21.68 7.93 -7.56
C ALA A 244 -20.89 7.53 -6.30
N ALA A 245 -19.90 6.64 -6.45
CA ALA A 245 -19.07 6.15 -5.34
C ALA A 245 -18.05 7.19 -4.85
N LEU A 246 -17.63 8.11 -5.72
CA LEU A 246 -16.73 9.20 -5.41
C LEU A 246 -17.46 10.41 -4.81
N ALA A 247 -18.76 10.58 -5.06
CA ALA A 247 -19.56 11.67 -4.48
C ALA A 247 -19.63 11.58 -2.95
N ASP A 248 -19.61 10.36 -2.41
CA ASP A 248 -19.62 10.06 -0.96
C ASP A 248 -18.18 9.91 -0.41
N GLY A 249 -17.17 10.02 -1.25
CA GLY A 249 -15.77 9.81 -0.88
C GLY A 249 -15.14 11.01 -0.15
N ASP A 250 -14.10 10.71 0.65
CA ASP A 250 -13.28 11.74 1.28
C ASP A 250 -12.62 12.62 0.20
N ARG A 251 -12.93 13.89 0.22
CA ARG A 251 -12.31 14.89 -0.67
C ARG A 251 -10.96 15.28 -0.12
N ALA A 252 -9.93 14.62 -0.59
CA ALA A 252 -8.57 15.08 -0.38
C ALA A 252 -8.20 16.11 -1.48
N ASP A 253 -7.29 17.03 -1.15
CA ASP A 253 -6.98 18.22 -1.96
C ASP A 253 -6.57 17.90 -3.42
N GLU A 254 -5.94 16.75 -3.68
CA GLU A 254 -5.46 16.38 -5.02
C GLU A 254 -6.14 15.15 -5.62
N LYS A 255 -6.53 14.18 -4.79
CA LYS A 255 -7.11 12.91 -5.23
C LYS A 255 -8.29 12.50 -4.37
N ALA A 256 -9.34 12.06 -5.01
CA ALA A 256 -10.42 11.34 -4.36
C ALA A 256 -9.95 9.91 -4.03
N VAL A 257 -10.36 9.40 -2.87
CA VAL A 257 -10.13 8.01 -2.46
C VAL A 257 -11.43 7.25 -2.51
N LEU A 258 -11.38 6.09 -3.17
CA LEU A 258 -12.48 5.14 -3.30
C LEU A 258 -12.12 3.84 -2.59
N TYR A 259 -12.99 3.32 -1.74
CA TYR A 259 -12.85 2.00 -1.14
C TYR A 259 -13.65 0.96 -1.95
N VAL A 260 -12.96 0.23 -2.84
CA VAL A 260 -13.59 -0.69 -3.80
C VAL A 260 -14.44 -1.77 -3.11
N ALA A 261 -13.99 -2.29 -1.97
CA ALA A 261 -14.76 -3.31 -1.23
C ALA A 261 -16.13 -2.81 -0.74
N THR A 262 -16.23 -1.51 -0.43
CA THR A 262 -17.47 -0.87 0.02
C THR A 262 -18.33 -0.42 -1.16
N ALA A 263 -17.70 0.25 -2.14
CA ALA A 263 -18.42 0.81 -3.29
C ALA A 263 -18.89 -0.26 -4.29
N PHE A 264 -18.13 -1.36 -4.41
CA PHE A 264 -18.41 -2.47 -5.33
C PHE A 264 -18.32 -3.81 -4.59
N PRO A 265 -19.33 -4.18 -3.77
CA PRO A 265 -19.31 -5.42 -2.98
C PRO A 265 -19.02 -6.66 -3.86
N GLY A 266 -18.10 -7.52 -3.38
CA GLY A 266 -17.69 -8.73 -4.08
C GLY A 266 -16.72 -8.51 -5.25
N ARG A 267 -16.29 -7.27 -5.52
CA ARG A 267 -15.36 -6.98 -6.62
C ARG A 267 -13.89 -6.99 -6.18
N SER A 268 -13.61 -6.90 -4.88
CA SER A 268 -12.26 -7.07 -4.33
C SER A 268 -11.90 -8.53 -4.14
N ILE A 269 -10.62 -8.88 -4.28
CA ILE A 269 -10.07 -10.22 -4.06
C ILE A 269 -8.79 -10.13 -3.23
N ALA A 270 -8.57 -11.11 -2.33
CA ALA A 270 -7.39 -11.14 -1.47
C ALA A 270 -6.08 -11.46 -2.24
N GLY A 271 -6.18 -12.07 -3.41
CA GLY A 271 -5.03 -12.39 -4.26
C GLY A 271 -5.34 -13.44 -5.31
N PHE A 272 -4.37 -13.66 -6.20
CA PHE A 272 -4.44 -14.64 -7.29
C PHE A 272 -3.03 -14.97 -7.83
N PRO A 273 -2.84 -16.11 -8.51
CA PRO A 273 -1.61 -16.39 -9.24
C PRO A 273 -1.33 -15.34 -10.31
N LEU A 274 -0.10 -14.85 -10.39
CA LEU A 274 0.28 -13.92 -11.45
C LEU A 274 0.53 -14.66 -12.76
N ARG A 275 -0.09 -14.18 -13.84
CA ARG A 275 0.05 -14.72 -15.22
C ARG A 275 0.78 -13.75 -16.14
N ALA A 276 0.76 -12.45 -15.85
CA ALA A 276 1.36 -11.43 -16.72
C ALA A 276 1.78 -10.18 -15.95
N ILE A 277 2.68 -9.42 -16.56
CA ILE A 277 2.98 -8.03 -16.19
C ILE A 277 2.44 -7.13 -17.32
N VAL A 278 1.62 -6.13 -16.95
CA VAL A 278 0.99 -5.19 -17.88
C VAL A 278 1.49 -3.78 -17.62
N LEU A 279 1.94 -3.12 -18.67
CA LEU A 279 2.48 -1.78 -18.69
C LEU A 279 1.47 -0.84 -19.38
N PRO A 280 0.63 -0.11 -18.65
CA PRO A 280 -0.26 0.87 -19.27
C PRO A 280 0.54 2.01 -19.90
N ARG A 281 0.09 2.44 -21.07
CA ARG A 281 0.65 3.56 -21.81
C ARG A 281 -0.47 4.35 -22.47
N VAL A 282 -0.64 5.60 -22.11
CA VAL A 282 -1.62 6.49 -22.75
C VAL A 282 -1.22 6.74 -24.20
N THR A 283 -2.16 6.64 -25.13
CA THR A 283 -1.97 6.82 -26.56
C THR A 283 -3.14 7.62 -27.18
N ASP A 284 -2.98 8.04 -28.43
CA ASP A 284 -4.02 8.73 -29.21
C ASP A 284 -5.05 7.75 -29.83
N ARG A 285 -5.01 6.48 -29.48
CA ARG A 285 -5.95 5.49 -29.98
C ARG A 285 -7.37 5.76 -29.44
N ARG A 286 -8.37 5.27 -30.16
CA ARG A 286 -9.73 5.26 -29.65
C ARG A 286 -9.94 4.14 -28.64
N THR A 287 -9.52 2.94 -28.97
CA THR A 287 -9.74 1.72 -28.17
C THR A 287 -8.42 1.21 -27.58
N ALA A 288 -8.50 0.52 -26.46
CA ALA A 288 -7.37 -0.15 -25.84
C ALA A 288 -6.84 -1.29 -26.72
N ARG A 289 -5.56 -1.60 -26.59
CA ARG A 289 -4.90 -2.71 -27.26
C ARG A 289 -3.74 -3.25 -26.44
N ILE A 290 -3.60 -4.58 -26.38
CA ILE A 290 -2.46 -5.25 -25.74
C ILE A 290 -1.47 -5.71 -26.83
N VAL A 291 -0.18 -5.38 -26.62
CA VAL A 291 0.94 -5.82 -27.45
C VAL A 291 2.08 -6.36 -26.57
N PRO A 292 2.92 -7.30 -27.06
CA PRO A 292 4.05 -7.81 -26.30
C PRO A 292 5.01 -6.69 -25.85
N ALA A 293 5.60 -6.86 -24.67
CA ALA A 293 6.66 -5.99 -24.14
C ALA A 293 7.93 -6.80 -23.85
N SER A 294 9.09 -6.13 -23.88
CA SER A 294 10.33 -6.75 -23.44
C SER A 294 10.45 -6.79 -21.93
N HIS A 295 11.18 -7.78 -21.40
CA HIS A 295 11.53 -7.86 -19.98
C HIS A 295 12.27 -6.59 -19.48
N ALA A 296 13.10 -5.99 -20.32
CA ALA A 296 13.78 -4.75 -19.99
C ALA A 296 12.79 -3.58 -19.78
N ALA A 297 11.78 -3.47 -20.64
CA ALA A 297 10.72 -2.46 -20.47
C ALA A 297 9.91 -2.70 -19.19
N ALA A 298 9.57 -3.96 -18.88
CA ALA A 298 8.86 -4.33 -17.67
C ALA A 298 9.68 -4.01 -16.42
N LEU A 299 10.97 -4.33 -16.38
CA LEU A 299 11.84 -4.03 -15.27
C LEU A 299 12.00 -2.50 -15.07
N ALA A 300 12.16 -1.76 -16.17
CA ALA A 300 12.24 -0.30 -16.13
C ALA A 300 10.94 0.36 -15.63
N ALA A 301 9.79 -0.26 -15.86
CA ALA A 301 8.50 0.22 -15.38
C ALA A 301 8.25 -0.13 -13.89
N LEU A 302 8.74 -1.28 -13.44
CA LEU A 302 8.50 -1.82 -12.10
C LEU A 302 9.48 -1.26 -11.06
N ALA A 303 10.79 -1.27 -11.37
CA ALA A 303 11.83 -1.09 -10.37
C ALA A 303 11.89 0.32 -9.75
N PRO A 304 11.87 1.43 -10.52
CA PRO A 304 12.11 2.75 -9.93
C PRO A 304 11.05 3.11 -8.89
N SER A 305 9.77 2.98 -9.23
CA SER A 305 8.68 3.35 -8.33
C SER A 305 8.63 2.47 -7.07
N THR A 306 9.00 1.19 -7.18
CA THR A 306 9.01 0.27 -6.04
C THR A 306 10.21 0.53 -5.13
N ILE A 307 11.43 0.67 -5.68
CA ILE A 307 12.66 0.81 -4.89
C ILE A 307 12.67 2.13 -4.11
N PHE A 308 12.23 3.23 -4.75
CA PHE A 308 12.30 4.56 -4.12
C PHE A 308 11.17 4.88 -3.14
N GLN A 309 10.14 4.03 -3.05
CA GLN A 309 9.02 4.27 -2.15
C GLN A 309 9.04 3.40 -0.88
N LEU A 310 9.95 2.45 -0.78
CA LEU A 310 10.06 1.53 0.35
C LEU A 310 11.40 1.71 1.07
N HIS A 311 11.38 1.71 2.40
CA HIS A 311 12.55 1.86 3.25
C HIS A 311 12.84 0.58 4.04
N PRO A 312 14.11 0.17 4.17
CA PRO A 312 15.26 0.65 3.39
C PRO A 312 15.19 0.13 1.95
N PRO A 313 15.78 0.85 0.97
CA PRO A 313 15.88 0.36 -0.40
C PRO A 313 16.78 -0.88 -0.41
N ALA A 314 16.19 -2.05 -0.56
CA ALA A 314 16.93 -3.30 -0.50
C ALA A 314 17.60 -3.58 -1.85
N ARG A 315 18.93 -3.82 -1.86
CA ARG A 315 19.66 -4.27 -3.07
C ARG A 315 19.05 -5.56 -3.66
N GLU A 316 18.56 -6.43 -2.80
CA GLU A 316 17.85 -7.65 -3.18
C GLU A 316 16.50 -7.40 -3.88
N ALA A 317 15.87 -6.23 -3.67
CA ALA A 317 14.61 -5.90 -4.32
C ALA A 317 14.73 -5.90 -5.85
N LEU A 318 15.81 -5.32 -6.38
CA LEU A 318 16.05 -5.29 -7.83
C LEU A 318 16.24 -6.69 -8.41
N ALA A 319 16.99 -7.57 -7.72
CA ALA A 319 17.20 -8.95 -8.16
C ALA A 319 15.87 -9.72 -8.21
N ARG A 320 15.06 -9.64 -7.16
CA ARG A 320 13.73 -10.28 -7.11
C ARG A 320 12.77 -9.75 -8.18
N MET A 321 12.79 -8.43 -8.45
CA MET A 321 12.00 -7.85 -9.54
C MET A 321 12.47 -8.33 -10.91
N ALA A 322 13.78 -8.46 -11.12
CA ALA A 322 14.34 -9.01 -12.34
C ALA A 322 13.96 -10.49 -12.53
N ASP A 323 13.92 -11.28 -11.44
CA ASP A 323 13.45 -12.66 -11.48
C ASP A 323 11.97 -12.75 -11.84
N LEU A 324 11.14 -11.92 -11.21
CA LEU A 324 9.71 -11.84 -11.52
C LEU A 324 9.45 -11.52 -12.99
N VAL A 325 10.16 -10.50 -13.51
CA VAL A 325 10.03 -10.08 -14.91
C VAL A 325 10.50 -11.15 -15.89
N ARG A 326 11.50 -11.97 -15.53
CA ARG A 326 11.95 -13.09 -16.38
C ARG A 326 10.98 -14.26 -16.38
N THR A 327 10.26 -14.45 -15.27
CA THR A 327 9.33 -15.58 -15.11
C THR A 327 8.00 -15.34 -15.83
N LEU A 328 7.53 -14.07 -15.87
CA LEU A 328 6.21 -13.73 -16.39
C LEU A 328 6.29 -13.05 -17.77
N PRO A 329 5.39 -13.38 -18.70
CA PRO A 329 5.24 -12.62 -19.94
C PRO A 329 4.81 -11.19 -19.64
N SER A 330 5.35 -10.25 -20.42
CA SER A 330 5.12 -8.82 -20.24
C SER A 330 4.43 -8.22 -21.46
N PHE A 331 3.52 -7.27 -21.22
CA PHE A 331 2.72 -6.65 -22.28
C PHE A 331 2.57 -5.14 -22.03
N VAL A 332 2.53 -4.38 -23.11
CA VAL A 332 2.07 -2.98 -23.07
C VAL A 332 0.57 -2.97 -23.30
N LEU A 333 -0.17 -2.32 -22.43
CA LEU A 333 -1.56 -1.95 -22.65
C LEU A 333 -1.61 -0.52 -23.18
N GLU A 334 -1.78 -0.36 -24.47
CA GLU A 334 -2.01 0.91 -25.12
C GLU A 334 -3.42 1.39 -24.78
N LEU A 335 -3.52 2.41 -23.92
CA LEU A 335 -4.78 2.98 -23.47
C LEU A 335 -5.30 3.94 -24.53
N GLY A 336 -6.55 3.75 -24.92
CA GLY A 336 -7.27 4.66 -25.79
C GLY A 336 -8.14 5.66 -25.01
N ALA A 337 -8.88 6.51 -25.73
CA ALA A 337 -9.85 7.42 -25.15
C ALA A 337 -11.05 6.66 -24.55
N ASP A 338 -11.43 5.53 -25.12
CA ASP A 338 -12.54 4.68 -24.68
C ASP A 338 -12.05 3.66 -23.64
N VAL A 339 -12.21 4.03 -22.35
CA VAL A 339 -11.77 3.20 -21.21
C VAL A 339 -12.60 1.92 -21.06
N GLU A 340 -13.82 1.88 -21.62
CA GLU A 340 -14.71 0.70 -21.56
C GLU A 340 -14.14 -0.49 -22.34
N THR A 341 -13.18 -0.25 -23.22
CA THR A 341 -12.49 -1.31 -23.98
C THR A 341 -11.39 -2.01 -23.20
N ILE A 342 -10.91 -1.43 -22.08
CA ILE A 342 -9.81 -1.96 -21.27
C ILE A 342 -10.13 -3.34 -20.69
N PRO A 343 -11.29 -3.57 -20.04
CA PRO A 343 -11.60 -4.86 -19.44
C PRO A 343 -11.58 -6.01 -20.43
N ALA A 344 -12.13 -5.78 -21.64
CA ALA A 344 -12.19 -6.81 -22.68
C ALA A 344 -10.78 -7.23 -23.16
N GLU A 345 -9.83 -6.30 -23.23
CA GLU A 345 -8.43 -6.61 -23.54
C GLU A 345 -7.75 -7.41 -22.43
N LEU A 346 -7.99 -7.04 -21.15
CA LEU A 346 -7.44 -7.78 -20.00
C LEU A 346 -8.00 -9.20 -19.93
N VAL A 347 -9.29 -9.37 -20.10
CA VAL A 347 -9.92 -10.71 -20.11
C VAL A 347 -9.35 -11.57 -21.24
N ARG A 348 -9.29 -11.06 -22.48
CA ARG A 348 -8.69 -11.78 -23.61
C ARG A 348 -7.22 -12.15 -23.38
N LEU A 349 -6.48 -11.29 -22.67
CA LEU A 349 -5.10 -11.60 -22.29
C LEU A 349 -5.06 -12.79 -21.34
N LEU A 350 -5.84 -12.74 -20.25
CA LEU A 350 -5.86 -13.80 -19.23
C LEU A 350 -6.33 -15.13 -19.82
N GLU A 351 -7.41 -15.15 -20.61
CA GLU A 351 -7.93 -16.35 -21.30
C GLU A 351 -6.91 -17.02 -22.25
N ARG A 352 -5.88 -16.28 -22.71
CA ARG A 352 -4.80 -16.84 -23.54
C ARG A 352 -3.64 -17.40 -22.73
N LEU A 353 -3.55 -17.04 -21.45
CA LEU A 353 -2.46 -17.43 -20.56
C LEU A 353 -2.85 -18.56 -19.59
N ASP A 354 -4.14 -18.86 -19.49
CA ASP A 354 -4.69 -20.03 -18.79
C ASP A 354 -4.46 -21.29 -19.63
#